data_f6100fe77c4b8fd8309fb72461ec0bc0
#
_entry.id   f6100fe77c4b8fd8309fb72461ec0bc0
#
_cell.length_a   1.000
_cell.length_b   1.000
_cell.length_c   1.000
_cell.angle_alpha   90.00
_cell.angle_beta   90.00
_cell.angle_gamma   90.00
#
_symmetry.space_group_name_H-M   'P 1'
#
loop_
_entity.id
_entity.type
_entity.pdbx_description
1 polymer ?
#
loop_
_entity_poly.entity_id
_entity_poly.type
_entity_poly.pdbx_seq_one_letter_code
_entity_poly.pdbx_strand_id
1 'polypeptide(L)'
;YDKYLSEAYGENDEIVSFTPLCDGKIALITMRYFYSLETMLPIVNGIIDSIKYYDSDNLIIDLRESPGGHAEIIEKFVEQITDKPFRLFSEEQFFVKNSMKNSPNEYMRKPWIHRDYINKKEVKRLWKDDRDSVFVNKSELVYPNKYSDKFDGSIWVMVGPYTHSAAVELAAIIQ
;
A
#
# COMPACT_ATOMS: atom_id res chain seq x y z
N TYR A 1 -9.95 0.94 16.49
CA TYR A 1 -9.83 0.51 15.09
C TYR A 1 -9.71 -1.00 15.00
N ASP A 2 -8.82 -1.62 15.77
CA ASP A 2 -8.60 -3.07 15.82
C ASP A 2 -9.84 -3.87 16.28
N LYS A 3 -10.65 -3.30 17.18
CA LYS A 3 -11.88 -3.96 17.66
C LYS A 3 -12.94 -4.12 16.57
N TYR A 4 -13.07 -3.17 15.64
CA TYR A 4 -14.01 -3.27 14.52
C TYR A 4 -13.57 -4.27 13.46
N LEU A 5 -12.25 -4.47 13.32
CA LEU A 5 -11.69 -5.42 12.38
C LEU A 5 -11.85 -6.87 12.88
N SER A 6 -11.63 -7.13 14.17
CA SER A 6 -11.88 -8.45 14.75
C SER A 6 -13.36 -8.85 14.72
N GLU A 7 -14.28 -7.88 14.83
CA GLU A 7 -15.72 -8.10 14.65
C GLU A 7 -16.11 -8.38 13.19
N ALA A 8 -15.38 -7.78 12.21
CA ALA A 8 -15.67 -7.94 10.77
C ALA A 8 -15.09 -9.22 10.16
N TYR A 9 -13.94 -9.67 10.66
CA TYR A 9 -13.20 -10.80 10.06
C TYR A 9 -13.11 -12.05 10.96
N GLY A 10 -13.65 -12.01 12.19
CA GLY A 10 -13.54 -13.11 13.16
C GLY A 10 -12.15 -13.23 13.82
N GLU A 11 -12.10 -13.78 15.01
CA GLU A 11 -10.84 -13.94 15.77
C GLU A 11 -9.84 -14.96 15.16
N ASN A 12 -10.26 -15.73 14.15
CA ASN A 12 -9.48 -16.81 13.55
C ASN A 12 -9.19 -16.64 12.05
N ASP A 13 -9.62 -15.55 11.40
CA ASP A 13 -9.30 -15.33 10.00
C ASP A 13 -7.88 -14.77 9.87
N GLU A 14 -6.97 -15.58 9.33
CA GLU A 14 -5.62 -15.14 9.01
C GLU A 14 -5.68 -13.97 8.02
N ILE A 15 -5.25 -12.80 8.47
CA ILE A 15 -5.29 -11.55 7.71
C ILE A 15 -4.37 -11.59 6.51
N VAL A 16 -3.24 -12.27 6.68
CA VAL A 16 -2.32 -12.64 5.61
C VAL A 16 -1.99 -14.10 5.77
N SER A 17 -2.22 -14.88 4.74
CA SER A 17 -1.89 -16.31 4.74
C SER A 17 -1.01 -16.67 3.55
N PHE A 18 -0.18 -17.70 3.75
CA PHE A 18 0.62 -18.34 2.73
C PHE A 18 0.14 -19.76 2.54
N THR A 19 -0.11 -20.15 1.29
CA THR A 19 -0.51 -21.51 0.92
C THR A 19 0.36 -22.02 -0.22
N PRO A 20 1.21 -23.03 0.01
CA PRO A 20 1.94 -23.67 -1.07
C PRO A 20 0.99 -24.56 -1.89
N LEU A 21 0.99 -24.39 -3.21
CA LEU A 21 0.24 -25.18 -4.16
C LEU A 21 1.18 -25.93 -5.10
N CYS A 22 0.71 -27.06 -5.68
CA CYS A 22 1.49 -27.85 -6.62
C CYS A 22 2.88 -28.22 -6.06
N ASP A 23 2.91 -28.85 -4.90
CA ASP A 23 4.14 -29.22 -4.19
C ASP A 23 5.10 -28.03 -3.94
N GLY A 24 4.51 -26.85 -3.73
CA GLY A 24 5.24 -25.61 -3.45
C GLY A 24 5.68 -24.82 -4.69
N LYS A 25 5.48 -25.33 -5.90
CA LYS A 25 5.84 -24.60 -7.14
C LYS A 25 5.03 -23.33 -7.37
N ILE A 26 3.89 -23.19 -6.70
CA ILE A 26 3.07 -21.98 -6.70
C ILE A 26 2.91 -21.51 -5.25
N ALA A 27 3.34 -20.31 -4.97
CA ALA A 27 3.09 -19.61 -3.72
C ALA A 27 1.80 -18.79 -3.84
N LEU A 28 0.77 -19.11 -3.07
CA LEU A 28 -0.42 -18.28 -2.95
C LEU A 28 -0.35 -17.47 -1.65
N ILE A 29 -0.35 -16.15 -1.79
CA ILE A 29 -0.47 -15.20 -0.68
C ILE A 29 -1.86 -14.60 -0.73
N THR A 30 -2.65 -14.76 0.33
CA THR A 30 -3.92 -14.05 0.50
C THR A 30 -3.72 -12.90 1.47
N MET A 31 -3.98 -11.66 1.02
CA MET A 31 -3.84 -10.44 1.84
C MET A 31 -5.23 -9.82 2.04
N ARG A 32 -5.87 -10.07 3.17
CA ARG A 32 -7.21 -9.57 3.48
C ARG A 32 -7.20 -8.14 4.04
N TYR A 33 -6.10 -7.74 4.69
CA TYR A 33 -5.96 -6.40 5.25
C TYR A 33 -4.49 -6.02 5.39
N PHE A 34 -4.20 -4.73 5.24
CA PHE A 34 -2.86 -4.15 5.41
C PHE A 34 -2.77 -3.46 6.78
N TYR A 35 -2.15 -4.12 7.74
CA TYR A 35 -1.85 -3.54 9.05
C TYR A 35 -0.65 -2.60 9.00
N SER A 36 -0.31 -2.02 10.17
CA SER A 36 0.89 -1.19 10.30
C SER A 36 2.15 -1.95 9.88
N LEU A 37 3.17 -1.21 9.45
CA LEU A 37 4.45 -1.78 9.04
C LEU A 37 5.05 -2.69 10.13
N GLU A 38 4.95 -2.30 11.40
CA GLU A 38 5.46 -3.08 12.54
C GLU A 38 4.82 -4.47 12.61
N THR A 39 3.52 -4.57 12.38
CA THR A 39 2.77 -5.83 12.40
C THR A 39 3.04 -6.67 11.15
N MET A 40 3.05 -6.03 9.98
CA MET A 40 3.11 -6.73 8.69
C MET A 40 4.52 -7.19 8.31
N LEU A 41 5.55 -6.45 8.68
CA LEU A 41 6.91 -6.74 8.22
C LEU A 41 7.41 -8.13 8.64
N PRO A 42 7.21 -8.62 9.87
CA PRO A 42 7.57 -9.98 10.24
C PRO A 42 6.81 -11.04 9.44
N ILE A 43 5.53 -10.81 9.16
CA ILE A 43 4.68 -11.73 8.39
C ILE A 43 5.18 -11.81 6.94
N VAL A 44 5.43 -10.67 6.31
CA VAL A 44 5.95 -10.59 4.95
C VAL A 44 7.30 -11.29 4.83
N ASN A 45 8.21 -11.06 5.78
CA ASN A 45 9.52 -11.73 5.78
C ASN A 45 9.37 -13.26 5.89
N GLY A 46 8.50 -13.75 6.77
CA GLY A 46 8.22 -15.19 6.90
C GLY A 46 7.62 -15.80 5.63
N ILE A 47 6.78 -15.04 4.91
CA ILE A 47 6.24 -15.46 3.61
C ILE A 47 7.34 -15.54 2.56
N ILE A 48 8.22 -14.56 2.47
CA ILE A 48 9.36 -14.57 1.54
C ILE A 48 10.30 -15.74 1.83
N ASP A 49 10.55 -16.03 3.11
CA ASP A 49 11.34 -17.20 3.50
C ASP A 49 10.65 -18.51 3.08
N SER A 50 9.32 -18.56 3.17
CA SER A 50 8.54 -19.73 2.72
C SER A 50 8.59 -19.91 1.20
N ILE A 51 8.50 -18.84 0.42
CA ILE A 51 8.64 -18.86 -1.03
C ILE A 51 10.00 -19.44 -1.43
N LYS A 52 11.05 -19.00 -0.77
CA LYS A 52 12.42 -19.49 -0.98
C LYS A 52 12.58 -20.96 -0.57
N TYR A 53 12.02 -21.35 0.58
CA TYR A 53 12.06 -22.73 1.07
C TYR A 53 11.43 -23.71 0.07
N TYR A 54 10.30 -23.35 -0.53
CA TYR A 54 9.61 -24.18 -1.52
C TYR A 54 10.20 -24.07 -2.93
N ASP A 55 11.13 -23.15 -3.18
CA ASP A 55 11.67 -22.87 -4.52
C ASP A 55 10.53 -22.65 -5.53
N SER A 56 9.61 -21.72 -5.17
CA SER A 56 8.41 -21.49 -5.95
C SER A 56 8.70 -20.70 -7.23
N ASP A 57 8.18 -21.18 -8.36
CA ASP A 57 8.35 -20.55 -9.69
C ASP A 57 7.27 -19.49 -9.97
N ASN A 58 6.17 -19.54 -9.25
CA ASN A 58 5.02 -18.63 -9.43
C ASN A 58 4.55 -18.09 -8.09
N LEU A 59 4.23 -16.80 -8.07
CA LEU A 59 3.63 -16.11 -6.94
C LEU A 59 2.26 -15.58 -7.33
N ILE A 60 1.22 -16.01 -6.63
CA ILE A 60 -0.12 -15.48 -6.76
C ILE A 60 -0.42 -14.63 -5.53
N ILE A 61 -0.79 -13.37 -5.74
CA ILE A 61 -1.21 -12.45 -4.68
C ILE A 61 -2.71 -12.25 -4.79
N ASP A 62 -3.46 -12.77 -3.83
CA ASP A 62 -4.91 -12.66 -3.80
C ASP A 62 -5.35 -11.46 -2.96
N LEU A 63 -5.88 -10.44 -3.63
CA LEU A 63 -6.39 -9.20 -3.06
C LEU A 63 -7.90 -9.06 -3.25
N ARG A 64 -8.60 -10.10 -3.70
CA ARG A 64 -10.02 -10.02 -4.07
C ARG A 64 -10.92 -9.56 -2.92
N GLU A 65 -10.59 -9.93 -1.70
CA GLU A 65 -11.32 -9.59 -0.48
C GLU A 65 -10.61 -8.51 0.36
N SER A 66 -9.69 -7.74 -0.22
CA SER A 66 -8.86 -6.77 0.51
C SER A 66 -9.38 -5.34 0.38
N PRO A 67 -9.92 -4.74 1.45
CA PRO A 67 -10.29 -3.33 1.45
C PRO A 67 -9.09 -2.37 1.58
N GLY A 68 -7.87 -2.91 1.66
CA GLY A 68 -6.65 -2.14 1.84
C GLY A 68 -6.23 -2.02 3.30
N GLY A 69 -5.85 -0.82 3.72
CA GLY A 69 -5.33 -0.50 5.06
C GLY A 69 -4.11 0.41 4.99
N HIS A 70 -3.07 0.11 5.77
CA HIS A 70 -1.83 0.89 5.80
C HIS A 70 -0.95 0.61 4.58
N ALA A 71 -0.66 1.64 3.78
CA ALA A 71 0.14 1.49 2.56
C ALA A 71 1.66 1.35 2.81
N GLU A 72 2.13 1.63 4.00
CA GLU A 72 3.56 1.65 4.35
C GLU A 72 4.28 0.31 4.09
N ILE A 73 3.55 -0.80 4.17
CA ILE A 73 4.11 -2.13 3.92
C ILE A 73 4.33 -2.41 2.45
N ILE A 74 3.63 -1.71 1.54
CA ILE A 74 3.68 -1.98 0.10
C ILE A 74 5.10 -1.85 -0.42
N GLU A 75 5.78 -0.76 -0.08
CA GLU A 75 7.17 -0.54 -0.49
C GLU A 75 8.06 -1.71 -0.08
N LYS A 76 7.97 -2.11 1.19
CA LYS A 76 8.78 -3.20 1.74
C LYS A 76 8.46 -4.56 1.13
N PHE A 77 7.20 -4.81 0.82
CA PHE A 77 6.80 -6.04 0.14
C PHE A 77 7.30 -6.08 -1.31
N VAL A 78 7.09 -4.99 -2.06
CA VAL A 78 7.54 -4.89 -3.45
C VAL A 78 9.06 -4.95 -3.56
N GLU A 79 9.80 -4.33 -2.63
CA GLU A 79 11.26 -4.44 -2.55
C GLU A 79 11.75 -5.90 -2.42
N GLN A 80 10.95 -6.82 -1.87
CA GLN A 80 11.31 -8.24 -1.70
C GLN A 80 11.08 -9.06 -2.97
N ILE A 81 10.18 -8.62 -3.85
CA ILE A 81 9.74 -9.40 -5.02
C ILE A 81 10.19 -8.83 -6.37
N THR A 82 10.87 -7.68 -6.41
CA THR A 82 11.39 -7.10 -7.66
C THR A 82 12.78 -6.52 -7.48
N ASP A 83 13.57 -6.57 -8.55
CA ASP A 83 14.83 -5.86 -8.69
C ASP A 83 14.71 -4.55 -9.50
N LYS A 84 13.54 -4.31 -10.09
CA LYS A 84 13.26 -3.15 -10.93
C LYS A 84 12.85 -1.94 -10.09
N PRO A 85 13.33 -0.73 -10.42
CA PRO A 85 12.84 0.48 -9.79
C PRO A 85 11.33 0.65 -10.03
N PHE A 86 10.62 1.06 -8.98
CA PHE A 86 9.17 1.27 -9.04
C PHE A 86 8.78 2.60 -8.37
N ARG A 87 7.51 2.98 -8.52
CA ARG A 87 6.89 4.11 -7.82
C ARG A 87 5.66 3.61 -7.09
N LEU A 88 5.41 4.15 -5.90
CA LEU A 88 4.16 3.87 -5.18
C LEU A 88 2.96 4.46 -5.93
N PHE A 89 3.14 5.65 -6.51
CA PHE A 89 2.17 6.30 -7.40
C PHE A 89 2.91 7.19 -8.41
N SER A 90 2.27 7.56 -9.50
CA SER A 90 2.87 8.51 -10.46
C SER A 90 2.78 9.94 -9.94
N GLU A 91 1.58 10.38 -9.58
CA GLU A 91 1.31 11.68 -8.97
C GLU A 91 0.02 11.66 -8.15
N GLU A 92 -0.02 12.51 -7.12
CA GLU A 92 -1.20 12.83 -6.33
C GLU A 92 -1.55 14.30 -6.53
N GLN A 93 -2.81 14.59 -6.77
CA GLN A 93 -3.30 15.95 -6.95
C GLN A 93 -4.19 16.37 -5.78
N PHE A 94 -3.79 17.41 -5.08
CA PHE A 94 -4.54 17.99 -3.98
C PHE A 94 -5.21 19.29 -4.41
N PHE A 95 -6.53 19.30 -4.43
CA PHE A 95 -7.33 20.48 -4.76
C PHE A 95 -7.61 21.27 -3.49
N VAL A 96 -7.04 22.46 -3.38
CA VAL A 96 -7.27 23.39 -2.28
C VAL A 96 -8.24 24.47 -2.75
N LYS A 97 -9.50 24.30 -2.45
CA LYS A 97 -10.56 25.24 -2.82
C LYS A 97 -10.66 26.40 -1.83
N ASN A 98 -10.96 27.58 -2.31
CA ASN A 98 -11.19 28.75 -1.46
C ASN A 98 -12.36 28.51 -0.49
N SER A 99 -13.39 27.76 -0.90
CA SER A 99 -14.49 27.34 -0.02
C SER A 99 -14.04 26.51 1.19
N MET A 100 -12.96 25.72 1.06
CA MET A 100 -12.38 24.99 2.20
C MET A 100 -11.73 25.93 3.21
N LYS A 101 -11.00 26.94 2.72
CA LYS A 101 -10.30 27.94 3.55
C LYS A 101 -11.29 28.79 4.35
N ASN A 102 -12.46 29.04 3.77
CA ASN A 102 -13.55 29.83 4.35
C ASN A 102 -14.71 28.97 4.91
N SER A 103 -14.50 27.67 5.06
CA SER A 103 -15.52 26.76 5.58
C SER A 103 -15.96 27.14 7.00
N PRO A 104 -17.26 27.06 7.34
CA PRO A 104 -17.72 27.16 8.72
C PRO A 104 -17.16 26.03 9.61
N ASN A 105 -16.79 24.89 9.02
CA ASN A 105 -16.13 23.81 9.73
C ASN A 105 -14.67 24.15 10.01
N GLU A 106 -14.33 24.32 11.30
CA GLU A 106 -12.98 24.66 11.76
C GLU A 106 -11.93 23.64 11.28
N TYR A 107 -12.28 22.35 11.25
CA TYR A 107 -11.39 21.28 10.79
C TYR A 107 -10.96 21.51 9.34
N MET A 108 -11.88 21.85 8.45
CA MET A 108 -11.59 22.10 7.03
C MET A 108 -10.70 23.34 6.82
N ARG A 109 -10.77 24.33 7.72
CA ARG A 109 -9.94 25.56 7.64
C ARG A 109 -8.51 25.35 8.10
N LYS A 110 -8.21 24.26 8.79
CA LYS A 110 -6.91 24.03 9.40
C LYS A 110 -5.90 23.49 8.38
N PRO A 111 -4.92 24.29 7.92
CA PRO A 111 -3.95 23.83 6.91
C PRO A 111 -3.07 22.68 7.37
N TRP A 112 -2.90 22.46 8.69
CA TRP A 112 -2.04 21.41 9.22
C TRP A 112 -2.58 19.99 9.05
N ILE A 113 -3.86 19.81 8.74
CA ILE A 113 -4.46 18.51 8.42
C ILE A 113 -3.83 17.91 7.15
N HIS A 114 -3.35 18.77 6.26
CA HIS A 114 -2.76 18.36 5.00
C HIS A 114 -1.23 18.22 5.05
N ARG A 115 -0.61 18.35 6.24
CA ARG A 115 0.85 18.28 6.39
C ARG A 115 1.46 16.94 6.09
N ASP A 116 0.70 15.89 6.22
CA ASP A 116 1.16 14.52 5.96
C ASP A 116 1.31 14.27 4.44
N TYR A 117 0.61 15.07 3.63
CA TYR A 117 0.61 14.96 2.17
C TYR A 117 1.34 16.10 1.46
N ILE A 118 1.39 17.28 2.07
CA ILE A 118 1.96 18.49 1.47
C ILE A 118 2.95 19.11 2.45
N ASN A 119 4.15 19.44 1.99
CA ASN A 119 5.15 20.06 2.86
C ASN A 119 4.67 21.42 3.42
N LYS A 120 5.16 21.76 4.61
CA LYS A 120 4.73 22.94 5.39
C LYS A 120 4.84 24.27 4.63
N LYS A 121 5.82 24.41 3.73
CA LYS A 121 6.04 25.64 2.93
C LYS A 121 4.93 25.78 1.89
N GLU A 122 4.61 24.72 1.19
CA GLU A 122 3.55 24.68 0.18
C GLU A 122 2.17 24.84 0.81
N VAL A 123 1.89 24.18 1.94
CA VAL A 123 0.64 24.39 2.68
C VAL A 123 0.46 25.86 3.00
N LYS A 124 1.48 26.56 3.52
CA LYS A 124 1.40 27.99 3.82
C LYS A 124 1.14 28.84 2.58
N ARG A 125 1.77 28.50 1.44
CA ARG A 125 1.57 29.19 0.16
C ARG A 125 0.12 29.03 -0.32
N LEU A 126 -0.36 27.80 -0.38
CA LEU A 126 -1.71 27.48 -0.86
C LEU A 126 -2.82 28.13 -0.01
N TRP A 127 -2.62 28.21 1.31
CA TRP A 127 -3.59 28.86 2.21
C TRP A 127 -3.61 30.38 2.15
N LYS A 128 -2.52 31.01 1.69
CA LYS A 128 -2.46 32.46 1.50
C LYS A 128 -3.06 32.94 0.17
N ASP A 129 -3.14 32.06 -0.82
CA ASP A 129 -3.71 32.40 -2.13
C ASP A 129 -5.25 32.33 -2.02
N ASP A 130 -5.94 33.41 -2.41
CA ASP A 130 -7.41 33.48 -2.38
C ASP A 130 -8.08 32.74 -3.54
N ARG A 131 -7.30 32.16 -4.45
CA ARG A 131 -7.80 31.37 -5.58
C ARG A 131 -7.84 29.88 -5.23
N ASP A 132 -8.64 29.16 -5.97
CA ASP A 132 -8.55 27.70 -6.02
C ASP A 132 -7.17 27.31 -6.56
N SER A 133 -6.53 26.33 -5.94
CA SER A 133 -5.17 25.93 -6.24
C SER A 133 -5.07 24.40 -6.32
N VAL A 134 -4.15 23.92 -7.13
CA VAL A 134 -3.79 22.49 -7.19
C VAL A 134 -2.33 22.35 -6.73
N PHE A 135 -2.09 21.42 -5.84
CA PHE A 135 -0.76 20.93 -5.52
C PHE A 135 -0.60 19.55 -6.15
N VAL A 136 0.50 19.34 -6.84
CA VAL A 136 0.84 18.06 -7.45
C VAL A 136 2.06 17.51 -6.72
N ASN A 137 1.91 16.34 -6.12
CA ASN A 137 2.98 15.58 -5.52
C ASN A 137 3.35 14.41 -6.45
N LYS A 138 4.63 14.23 -6.74
CA LYS A 138 5.13 13.11 -7.55
C LYS A 138 5.91 12.16 -6.66
N SER A 139 5.59 10.87 -6.74
CA SER A 139 6.35 9.86 -6.03
C SER A 139 7.77 9.77 -6.60
N GLU A 140 8.74 9.66 -5.73
CA GLU A 140 10.11 9.33 -6.11
C GLU A 140 10.21 7.88 -6.57
N LEU A 141 11.26 7.55 -7.32
CA LEU A 141 11.57 6.17 -7.66
C LEU A 141 12.16 5.47 -6.44
N VAL A 142 11.59 4.36 -6.08
CA VAL A 142 12.17 3.43 -5.11
C VAL A 142 13.11 2.49 -5.86
N TYR A 143 14.33 2.38 -5.37
CA TYR A 143 15.35 1.48 -5.92
C TYR A 143 15.54 0.31 -4.96
N PRO A 144 15.04 -0.89 -5.29
CA PRO A 144 15.18 -2.05 -4.44
C PRO A 144 16.65 -2.37 -4.14
N ASN A 145 16.91 -2.90 -2.95
CA ASN A 145 18.25 -3.30 -2.56
C ASN A 145 18.78 -4.42 -3.48
N LYS A 146 19.92 -4.21 -4.14
CA LYS A 146 20.53 -5.15 -5.09
C LYS A 146 21.14 -6.40 -4.45
N TYR A 147 21.35 -6.37 -3.13
CA TYR A 147 22.06 -7.45 -2.42
C TYR A 147 21.15 -8.53 -1.82
N SER A 148 19.83 -8.39 -1.96
CA SER A 148 18.89 -9.41 -1.52
C SER A 148 18.46 -10.28 -2.70
N ASP A 149 18.42 -11.60 -2.48
CA ASP A 149 17.82 -12.53 -3.43
C ASP A 149 16.34 -12.16 -3.59
N LYS A 150 15.97 -11.77 -4.79
CA LYS A 150 14.61 -11.41 -5.16
C LYS A 150 13.89 -12.63 -5.71
N PHE A 151 12.57 -12.55 -5.69
CA PHE A 151 11.78 -13.51 -6.43
C PHE A 151 11.96 -13.26 -7.94
N ASP A 152 12.35 -14.30 -8.68
CA ASP A 152 12.64 -14.24 -10.12
C ASP A 152 11.58 -14.95 -10.97
N GLY A 153 10.54 -15.51 -10.33
CA GLY A 153 9.43 -16.19 -10.98
C GLY A 153 8.35 -15.25 -11.53
N SER A 154 7.28 -15.85 -12.01
CA SER A 154 6.12 -15.12 -12.52
C SER A 154 5.21 -14.66 -11.37
N ILE A 155 4.75 -13.40 -11.43
CA ILE A 155 3.84 -12.83 -10.42
C ILE A 155 2.47 -12.60 -11.04
N TRP A 156 1.44 -13.03 -10.34
CA TRP A 156 0.03 -12.90 -10.70
C TRP A 156 -0.72 -12.20 -9.58
N VAL A 157 -1.55 -11.23 -9.89
CA VAL A 157 -2.37 -10.54 -8.90
C VAL A 157 -3.84 -10.76 -9.20
N MET A 158 -4.57 -11.27 -8.22
CA MET A 158 -6.03 -11.41 -8.29
C MET A 158 -6.69 -10.22 -7.61
N VAL A 159 -7.54 -9.52 -8.35
CA VAL A 159 -8.34 -8.39 -7.85
C VAL A 159 -9.83 -8.70 -7.98
N GLY A 160 -10.66 -8.05 -7.17
CA GLY A 160 -12.09 -8.24 -7.16
C GLY A 160 -12.84 -6.97 -6.76
N PRO A 161 -14.18 -7.04 -6.61
CA PRO A 161 -14.99 -5.88 -6.28
C PRO A 161 -14.71 -5.28 -4.89
N TYR A 162 -14.03 -6.01 -4.01
CA TYR A 162 -13.64 -5.55 -2.67
C TYR A 162 -12.16 -5.11 -2.59
N THR A 163 -11.42 -5.15 -3.68
CA THR A 163 -10.04 -4.63 -3.72
C THR A 163 -10.07 -3.11 -3.69
N HIS A 164 -9.60 -2.49 -2.59
CA HIS A 164 -9.62 -1.03 -2.40
C HIS A 164 -8.32 -0.48 -1.80
N SER A 165 -8.13 0.85 -1.91
CA SER A 165 -7.05 1.59 -1.22
C SER A 165 -5.67 0.96 -1.44
N ALA A 166 -4.92 0.67 -0.37
CA ALA A 166 -3.59 0.06 -0.41
C ALA A 166 -3.51 -1.23 -1.25
N ALA A 167 -4.58 -2.02 -1.32
CA ALA A 167 -4.63 -3.21 -2.17
C ALA A 167 -4.64 -2.86 -3.67
N VAL A 168 -5.31 -1.78 -4.06
CA VAL A 168 -5.27 -1.26 -5.44
C VAL A 168 -3.88 -0.72 -5.77
N GLU A 169 -3.24 -0.02 -4.83
CA GLU A 169 -1.88 0.50 -5.00
C GLU A 169 -0.89 -0.65 -5.25
N LEU A 170 -0.93 -1.70 -4.42
CA LEU A 170 -0.09 -2.88 -4.60
C LEU A 170 -0.32 -3.54 -5.97
N ALA A 171 -1.58 -3.76 -6.36
CA ALA A 171 -1.91 -4.36 -7.66
C ALA A 171 -1.38 -3.51 -8.83
N ALA A 172 -1.50 -2.18 -8.76
CA ALA A 172 -1.04 -1.27 -9.79
C ALA A 172 0.49 -1.20 -9.92
N ILE A 173 1.22 -1.36 -8.83
CA ILE A 173 2.69 -1.36 -8.84
C ILE A 173 3.25 -2.63 -9.50
N ILE A 174 2.58 -3.76 -9.28
CA ILE A 174 3.05 -5.06 -9.81
C ILE A 174 2.71 -5.24 -11.29
N GLN A 175 1.71 -4.54 -11.80
CA GLN A 175 1.27 -4.60 -13.20
C GLN A 175 2.31 -4.04 -14.20
#